data_151c23e362788595198847674a970f61
#
_entry.id   151c23e362788595198847674a970f61
#
_cell.length_a   1.000
_cell.length_b   1.000
_cell.length_c   1.000
_cell.angle_alpha   90.00
_cell.angle_beta   90.00
_cell.angle_gamma   90.00
#
_symmetry.space_group_name_H-M   'P 1'
#
loop_
_entity.id
_entity.type
_entity.pdbx_description
1 polymer ?
#
loop_
_entity_poly.entity_id
_entity_poly.type
_entity_poly.pdbx_seq_one_letter_code
_entity_poly.pdbx_strand_id
1 'polypeptide(L)'
;GSSFEHPATRSAAKHWASQTERKYINVQHEDSNGDVTAELYSQIVNPDTRLVTILHASPVTGISVDLEAIAAAIRSIAPEAFIIVDGVQYAAHGGIKIDQYNIDGYAISPYKMYSRHGYGFAWVSDRLTQMKHEQLLDGPDDNWELGTRDTGSYATISDVVKYLEWLGSKIENTD
;
A
#
# COMPACT_ATOMS: atom_id res chain seq x y z
N GLY A 1 5.69 10.09 -3.61
CA GLY A 1 6.05 9.01 -2.67
C GLY A 1 7.25 9.37 -1.84
N SER A 2 7.59 8.53 -0.87
CA SER A 2 8.73 8.77 0.01
C SER A 2 10.07 8.28 -0.55
N SER A 3 11.17 8.70 0.09
CA SER A 3 12.53 8.24 -0.24
C SER A 3 12.74 6.75 0.02
N PHE A 4 11.91 6.14 0.87
CA PHE A 4 11.96 4.72 1.22
C PHE A 4 11.06 3.82 0.37
N GLU A 5 10.29 4.37 -0.58
CA GLU A 5 9.46 3.57 -1.48
C GLU A 5 10.26 2.43 -2.11
N HIS A 6 9.63 1.27 -2.20
CA HIS A 6 10.19 0.15 -2.95
C HIS A 6 10.50 0.56 -4.41
N PRO A 7 11.61 0.11 -5.01
CA PRO A 7 11.96 0.47 -6.40
C PRO A 7 10.84 0.24 -7.41
N ALA A 8 10.02 -0.81 -7.24
CA ALA A 8 8.89 -1.07 -8.12
C ALA A 8 7.84 0.05 -8.07
N THR A 9 7.41 0.46 -6.85
CA THR A 9 6.46 1.55 -6.64
C THR A 9 7.00 2.87 -7.20
N ARG A 10 8.24 3.20 -6.85
CA ARG A 10 8.89 4.44 -7.30
C ARG A 10 9.07 4.49 -8.82
N SER A 11 9.45 3.37 -9.45
CA SER A 11 9.63 3.30 -10.90
C SER A 11 8.31 3.45 -11.63
N ALA A 12 7.26 2.77 -11.18
CA ALA A 12 5.91 2.91 -11.74
C ALA A 12 5.41 4.35 -11.61
N ALA A 13 5.50 4.96 -10.43
CA ALA A 13 5.08 6.33 -10.20
C ALA A 13 5.82 7.33 -11.09
N LYS A 14 7.14 7.21 -11.23
CA LYS A 14 7.95 8.05 -12.12
C LYS A 14 7.59 7.86 -13.60
N HIS A 15 7.41 6.62 -14.02
CA HIS A 15 7.03 6.32 -15.40
C HIS A 15 5.70 6.99 -15.76
N TRP A 16 4.66 6.78 -14.97
CA TRP A 16 3.35 7.36 -15.25
C TRP A 16 3.31 8.87 -15.09
N ALA A 17 4.06 9.45 -14.15
CA ALA A 17 4.20 10.90 -14.06
C ALA A 17 4.80 11.48 -15.36
N SER A 18 5.83 10.84 -15.90
CA SER A 18 6.45 11.25 -17.18
C SER A 18 5.47 11.13 -18.36
N GLN A 19 4.69 10.02 -18.44
CA GLN A 19 3.73 9.82 -19.52
C GLN A 19 2.55 10.81 -19.51
N THR A 20 2.25 11.38 -18.35
CA THR A 20 1.13 12.31 -18.14
C THR A 20 1.57 13.76 -17.95
N GLU A 21 2.83 14.07 -18.25
CA GLU A 21 3.44 15.40 -18.08
C GLU A 21 3.32 15.96 -16.66
N ARG A 22 3.34 15.07 -15.65
CA ARG A 22 3.26 15.40 -14.23
C ARG A 22 4.62 15.29 -13.57
N LYS A 23 4.77 15.98 -12.44
CA LYS A 23 5.98 15.86 -11.63
C LYS A 23 5.85 14.71 -10.63
N TYR A 24 6.88 13.89 -10.57
CA TYR A 24 7.10 13.00 -9.43
C TYR A 24 7.91 13.75 -8.37
N ILE A 25 7.39 13.82 -7.16
CA ILE A 25 8.05 14.48 -6.02
C ILE A 25 8.33 13.43 -4.95
N ASN A 26 9.51 13.50 -4.37
CA ASN A 26 9.97 12.56 -3.36
C ASN A 26 10.00 13.24 -2.00
N VAL A 27 9.20 12.72 -1.05
CA VAL A 27 9.23 13.14 0.35
C VAL A 27 10.49 12.55 0.98
N GLN A 28 11.40 13.41 1.43
CA GLN A 28 12.64 12.96 2.09
C GLN A 28 12.32 12.55 3.53
N HIS A 29 13.04 11.57 4.04
CA HIS A 29 13.01 11.20 5.45
C HIS A 29 13.81 12.20 6.29
N GLU A 30 13.59 12.19 7.59
CA GLU A 30 14.40 12.95 8.53
C GLU A 30 15.80 12.32 8.69
N ASP A 31 16.84 13.13 8.58
CA ASP A 31 18.24 12.65 8.66
C ASP A 31 18.59 12.09 10.04
N SER A 32 17.89 12.56 11.10
CA SER A 32 18.20 12.23 12.49
C SER A 32 17.80 10.81 12.89
N ASN A 33 16.67 10.32 12.38
CA ASN A 33 16.02 9.07 12.80
C ASN A 33 15.50 8.22 11.63
N GLY A 34 15.46 8.77 10.41
CA GLY A 34 14.94 8.13 9.23
C GLY A 34 13.41 8.11 9.13
N ASP A 35 12.70 8.88 9.95
CA ASP A 35 11.24 8.92 9.93
C ASP A 35 10.69 9.60 8.68
N VAL A 36 9.49 9.19 8.28
CA VAL A 36 8.69 9.83 7.25
C VAL A 36 7.34 10.19 7.88
N THR A 37 7.17 11.46 8.20
CA THR A 37 6.06 11.94 9.03
C THR A 37 4.95 12.63 8.23
N ALA A 38 3.81 12.87 8.87
CA ALA A 38 2.71 13.63 8.30
C ALA A 38 3.11 15.07 7.94
N GLU A 39 3.98 15.68 8.73
CA GLU A 39 4.53 17.03 8.49
C GLU A 39 5.33 17.09 7.20
N LEU A 40 6.18 16.08 6.95
CA LEU A 40 6.98 16.01 5.72
C LEU A 40 6.09 15.85 4.48
N TYR A 41 5.03 15.05 4.56
CA TYR A 41 4.04 14.98 3.49
C TYR A 41 3.31 16.31 3.30
N SER A 42 2.90 16.98 4.38
CA SER A 42 2.20 18.27 4.33
C SER A 42 3.01 19.39 3.67
N GLN A 43 4.34 19.36 3.78
CA GLN A 43 5.23 20.32 3.12
C GLN A 43 5.29 20.17 1.60
N ILE A 44 4.97 18.96 1.10
CA ILE A 44 5.14 18.59 -0.32
C ILE A 44 3.81 18.51 -1.06
N VAL A 45 2.77 18.01 -0.38
CA VAL A 45 1.43 17.86 -0.95
C VAL A 45 0.80 19.23 -1.15
N ASN A 46 0.07 19.40 -2.23
CA ASN A 46 -0.69 20.59 -2.55
C ASN A 46 -2.04 20.21 -3.20
N PRO A 47 -3.00 21.14 -3.39
CA PRO A 47 -4.32 20.83 -3.94
C PRO A 47 -4.31 20.18 -5.35
N ASP A 48 -3.21 20.35 -6.11
CA ASP A 48 -3.04 19.74 -7.43
C ASP A 48 -2.46 18.33 -7.38
N THR A 49 -2.10 17.83 -6.20
CA THR A 49 -1.63 16.46 -6.02
C THR A 49 -2.74 15.47 -6.43
N ARG A 50 -2.40 14.50 -7.27
CA ARG A 50 -3.36 13.51 -7.80
C ARG A 50 -3.16 12.12 -7.24
N LEU A 51 -1.93 11.76 -6.93
CA LEU A 51 -1.56 10.44 -6.42
C LEU A 51 -0.48 10.58 -5.36
N VAL A 52 -0.66 9.90 -4.25
CA VAL A 52 0.37 9.73 -3.23
C VAL A 52 0.59 8.24 -3.02
N THR A 53 1.85 7.80 -3.03
CA THR A 53 2.25 6.46 -2.62
C THR A 53 2.89 6.54 -1.24
N ILE A 54 2.59 5.56 -0.38
CA ILE A 54 3.12 5.48 0.99
C ILE A 54 3.64 4.08 1.24
N LEU A 55 4.89 3.96 1.64
CA LEU A 55 5.45 2.71 2.17
C LEU A 55 5.10 2.62 3.65
N HIS A 56 4.29 1.61 4.06
CA HIS A 56 3.84 1.47 5.44
C HIS A 56 4.96 1.05 6.41
N ALA A 57 5.87 0.19 5.94
CA ALA A 57 7.09 -0.15 6.68
C ALA A 57 8.26 -0.35 5.71
N SER A 58 9.42 0.16 6.10
CA SER A 58 10.62 0.06 5.30
C SER A 58 11.28 -1.32 5.44
N PRO A 59 11.53 -2.04 4.34
CA PRO A 59 12.30 -3.31 4.38
C PRO A 59 13.78 -3.10 4.69
N VAL A 60 14.27 -1.86 4.65
CA VAL A 60 15.68 -1.53 4.86
C VAL A 60 15.95 -1.12 6.30
N THR A 61 15.10 -0.26 6.87
CA THR A 61 15.29 0.29 8.21
C THR A 61 14.42 -0.37 9.27
N GLY A 62 13.33 -1.04 8.87
CA GLY A 62 12.32 -1.59 9.78
C GLY A 62 11.35 -0.53 10.34
N ILE A 63 11.55 0.74 10.03
CA ILE A 63 10.67 1.82 10.49
C ILE A 63 9.31 1.68 9.83
N SER A 64 8.25 1.76 10.62
CA SER A 64 6.86 1.89 10.16
C SER A 64 6.38 3.32 10.35
N VAL A 65 5.52 3.79 9.43
CA VAL A 65 4.97 5.14 9.49
C VAL A 65 3.60 5.15 10.18
N ASP A 66 3.23 6.29 10.75
CA ASP A 66 1.86 6.56 11.18
C ASP A 66 0.99 6.84 9.94
N LEU A 67 0.44 5.77 9.38
CA LEU A 67 -0.33 5.83 8.14
C LEU A 67 -1.62 6.66 8.29
N GLU A 68 -2.27 6.58 9.45
CA GLU A 68 -3.50 7.33 9.73
C GLU A 68 -3.22 8.84 9.76
N ALA A 69 -2.19 9.27 10.47
CA ALA A 69 -1.79 10.68 10.52
C ALA A 69 -1.36 11.21 9.15
N ILE A 70 -0.57 10.43 8.39
CA ILE A 70 -0.14 10.82 7.04
C ILE A 70 -1.34 10.95 6.10
N ALA A 71 -2.23 9.98 6.08
CA ALA A 71 -3.42 10.01 5.22
C ALA A 71 -4.34 11.18 5.59
N ALA A 72 -4.56 11.46 6.88
CA ALA A 72 -5.34 12.60 7.34
C ALA A 72 -4.74 13.94 6.88
N ALA A 73 -3.42 14.09 6.99
CA ALA A 73 -2.70 15.28 6.53
C ALA A 73 -2.85 15.48 5.01
N ILE A 74 -2.69 14.41 4.23
CA ILE A 74 -2.88 14.47 2.77
C ILE A 74 -4.32 14.86 2.43
N ARG A 75 -5.32 14.22 3.07
CA ARG A 75 -6.74 14.51 2.82
C ARG A 75 -7.13 15.95 3.14
N SER A 76 -6.52 16.55 4.16
CA SER A 76 -6.79 17.95 4.51
C SER A 76 -6.33 18.94 3.45
N ILE A 77 -5.30 18.60 2.66
CA ILE A 77 -4.70 19.48 1.66
C ILE A 77 -5.19 19.13 0.24
N ALA A 78 -5.24 17.83 -0.07
CA ALA A 78 -5.60 17.29 -1.38
C ALA A 78 -6.66 16.17 -1.24
N PRO A 79 -7.91 16.51 -0.92
CA PRO A 79 -8.96 15.52 -0.66
C PRO A 79 -9.23 14.59 -1.84
N GLU A 80 -8.98 15.06 -3.06
CA GLU A 80 -9.20 14.30 -4.29
C GLU A 80 -7.99 13.44 -4.70
N ALA A 81 -6.85 13.55 -4.04
CA ALA A 81 -5.69 12.70 -4.34
C ALA A 81 -6.01 11.23 -4.05
N PHE A 82 -5.56 10.32 -4.89
CA PHE A 82 -5.56 8.90 -4.56
C PHE A 82 -4.37 8.59 -3.65
N ILE A 83 -4.62 7.81 -2.60
CA ILE A 83 -3.59 7.37 -1.64
C ILE A 83 -3.43 5.86 -1.75
N ILE A 84 -2.29 5.40 -2.26
CA ILE A 84 -1.99 3.98 -2.45
C ILE A 84 -0.85 3.58 -1.52
N VAL A 85 -1.06 2.53 -0.76
CA VAL A 85 -0.14 2.06 0.27
C VAL A 85 0.53 0.76 -0.13
N ASP A 86 1.86 0.76 -0.08
CA ASP A 86 2.66 -0.46 -0.11
C ASP A 86 2.77 -1.01 1.32
N GLY A 87 1.92 -1.98 1.63
CA GLY A 87 1.87 -2.69 2.91
C GLY A 87 2.65 -4.00 2.94
N VAL A 88 3.38 -4.29 1.86
CA VAL A 88 4.06 -5.58 1.66
C VAL A 88 4.96 -5.96 2.82
N GLN A 89 5.69 -5.03 3.40
CA GLN A 89 6.55 -5.29 4.54
C GLN A 89 5.80 -5.27 5.87
N TYR A 90 4.80 -4.39 6.02
CA TYR A 90 4.05 -4.22 7.26
C TYR A 90 3.11 -5.39 7.57
N ALA A 91 2.51 -6.01 6.55
CA ALA A 91 1.46 -7.02 6.69
C ALA A 91 1.84 -8.24 7.55
N ALA A 92 3.15 -8.59 7.63
CA ALA A 92 3.64 -9.66 8.48
C ALA A 92 3.95 -9.23 9.93
N HIS A 93 3.93 -7.92 10.23
CA HIS A 93 4.46 -7.36 11.47
C HIS A 93 3.46 -6.55 12.27
N GLY A 94 2.34 -6.15 11.68
CA GLY A 94 1.35 -5.33 12.35
C GLY A 94 -0.08 -5.56 11.90
N GLY A 95 -1.03 -5.15 12.71
CA GLY A 95 -2.45 -5.19 12.37
C GLY A 95 -2.81 -4.16 11.32
N ILE A 96 -3.39 -4.60 10.21
CA ILE A 96 -3.88 -3.72 9.15
C ILE A 96 -5.31 -3.31 9.46
N LYS A 97 -5.57 -2.01 9.56
CA LYS A 97 -6.87 -1.43 9.93
C LYS A 97 -7.40 -0.55 8.79
N ILE A 98 -7.74 -1.17 7.67
CA ILE A 98 -8.14 -0.49 6.42
C ILE A 98 -9.20 0.60 6.67
N ASP A 99 -10.21 0.32 7.47
CA ASP A 99 -11.32 1.24 7.74
C ASP A 99 -10.91 2.52 8.49
N GLN A 100 -9.70 2.55 9.08
CA GLN A 100 -9.19 3.69 9.83
C GLN A 100 -8.28 4.60 8.99
N TYR A 101 -7.75 4.10 7.87
CA TYR A 101 -6.66 4.81 7.19
C TYR A 101 -7.11 5.88 6.19
N ASN A 102 -8.38 5.90 5.77
CA ASN A 102 -8.90 6.82 4.74
C ASN A 102 -8.03 6.87 3.47
N ILE A 103 -7.69 5.71 2.93
CA ILE A 103 -6.85 5.49 1.76
C ILE A 103 -7.66 4.90 0.60
N ASP A 104 -7.06 4.76 -0.58
CA ASP A 104 -7.74 4.23 -1.76
C ASP A 104 -7.22 2.88 -2.22
N GLY A 105 -6.03 2.49 -1.81
CA GLY A 105 -5.48 1.19 -2.12
C GLY A 105 -4.44 0.74 -1.11
N TYR A 106 -4.41 -0.57 -0.84
CA TYR A 106 -3.44 -1.19 0.06
C TYR A 106 -3.00 -2.53 -0.51
N ALA A 107 -1.73 -2.67 -0.86
CA ALA A 107 -1.18 -3.87 -1.48
C ALA A 107 -0.30 -4.67 -0.51
N ILE A 108 -0.41 -5.99 -0.57
CA ILE A 108 0.42 -6.93 0.19
C ILE A 108 0.97 -8.05 -0.70
N SER A 109 2.07 -8.62 -0.27
CA SER A 109 2.68 -9.80 -0.91
C SER A 109 2.76 -10.95 0.10
N PRO A 110 1.88 -11.94 0.01
CA PRO A 110 1.74 -12.99 1.03
C PRO A 110 2.98 -13.85 1.26
N TYR A 111 3.93 -13.89 0.31
CA TYR A 111 5.18 -14.62 0.54
C TYR A 111 6.00 -14.07 1.73
N LYS A 112 5.79 -12.81 2.14
CA LYS A 112 6.36 -12.23 3.35
C LYS A 112 5.55 -12.53 4.62
N MET A 113 4.41 -13.22 4.46
CA MET A 113 3.49 -13.63 5.52
C MET A 113 3.39 -15.16 5.63
N TYR A 114 4.50 -15.87 5.47
CA TYR A 114 4.57 -17.35 5.51
C TYR A 114 3.89 -18.09 4.37
N SER A 115 3.41 -17.38 3.32
CA SER A 115 2.82 -18.01 2.14
C SER A 115 3.84 -18.17 1.01
N ARG A 116 3.41 -18.68 -0.12
CA ARG A 116 4.25 -18.90 -1.29
C ARG A 116 4.38 -17.66 -2.18
N HIS A 117 5.39 -17.64 -3.02
CA HIS A 117 5.59 -16.63 -4.06
C HIS A 117 4.56 -16.76 -5.20
N GLY A 118 4.44 -15.71 -6.00
CA GLY A 118 3.76 -15.72 -7.29
C GLY A 118 2.37 -15.07 -7.28
N TYR A 119 1.94 -14.49 -6.16
CA TYR A 119 0.67 -13.77 -6.08
C TYR A 119 0.74 -12.61 -5.08
N GLY A 120 -0.22 -11.71 -5.18
CA GLY A 120 -0.40 -10.58 -4.28
C GLY A 120 -1.88 -10.31 -4.05
N PHE A 121 -2.17 -9.53 -3.03
CA PHE A 121 -3.51 -8.97 -2.79
C PHE A 121 -3.44 -7.46 -2.76
N ALA A 122 -4.50 -6.83 -3.25
CA ALA A 122 -4.74 -5.43 -3.04
C ALA A 122 -6.20 -5.23 -2.59
N TRP A 123 -6.39 -4.44 -1.55
CA TRP A 123 -7.66 -3.81 -1.27
C TRP A 123 -7.72 -2.49 -2.04
N VAL A 124 -8.88 -2.19 -2.61
CA VAL A 124 -9.14 -0.94 -3.34
C VAL A 124 -10.47 -0.33 -2.89
N SER A 125 -10.51 0.99 -2.76
CA SER A 125 -11.73 1.72 -2.40
C SER A 125 -12.74 1.74 -3.55
N ASP A 126 -14.02 1.94 -3.24
CA ASP A 126 -15.06 2.11 -4.26
C ASP A 126 -14.73 3.25 -5.23
N ARG A 127 -14.12 4.31 -4.75
CA ARG A 127 -13.67 5.44 -5.56
C ARG A 127 -12.60 5.04 -6.58
N LEU A 128 -11.69 4.17 -6.19
CA LEU A 128 -10.63 3.68 -7.08
C LEU A 128 -11.18 2.68 -8.10
N THR A 129 -12.14 1.84 -7.72
CA THR A 129 -12.76 0.87 -8.65
C THR A 129 -13.52 1.54 -9.80
N GLN A 130 -13.97 2.77 -9.62
CA GLN A 130 -14.64 3.54 -10.68
C GLN A 130 -13.68 4.15 -11.71
N MET A 131 -12.37 4.10 -11.45
CA MET A 131 -11.38 4.60 -12.39
C MET A 131 -11.24 3.66 -13.58
N LYS A 132 -11.14 4.26 -14.78
CA LYS A 132 -10.84 3.48 -15.99
C LYS A 132 -9.48 2.78 -15.82
N HIS A 133 -9.47 1.49 -16.04
CA HIS A 133 -8.27 0.64 -15.95
C HIS A 133 -8.18 -0.28 -17.18
N GLU A 134 -7.06 -0.96 -17.33
CA GLU A 134 -6.89 -1.96 -18.35
C GLU A 134 -7.75 -3.18 -18.05
N GLN A 135 -8.36 -3.74 -19.08
CA GLN A 135 -9.27 -4.88 -19.00
C GLN A 135 -8.94 -5.90 -20.08
N LEU A 136 -9.27 -7.16 -19.81
CA LEU A 136 -9.27 -8.18 -20.85
C LEU A 136 -10.40 -7.89 -21.85
N LEU A 137 -10.16 -8.17 -23.11
CA LEU A 137 -11.18 -8.06 -24.14
C LEU A 137 -12.41 -8.92 -23.75
N ASP A 138 -13.58 -8.34 -23.79
CA ASP A 138 -14.85 -8.95 -23.38
C ASP A 138 -14.89 -9.42 -21.91
N GLY A 139 -13.97 -8.94 -21.07
CA GLY A 139 -14.00 -9.20 -19.62
C GLY A 139 -15.02 -8.32 -18.89
N PRO A 140 -15.44 -8.73 -17.66
CA PRO A 140 -16.30 -7.90 -16.82
C PRO A 140 -15.63 -6.55 -16.46
N ASP A 141 -16.44 -5.47 -16.40
CA ASP A 141 -15.95 -4.11 -16.13
C ASP A 141 -15.31 -3.93 -14.77
N ASP A 142 -15.65 -4.78 -13.80
CA ASP A 142 -15.11 -4.76 -12.44
C ASP A 142 -13.90 -5.70 -12.23
N ASN A 143 -13.42 -6.34 -13.29
CA ASN A 143 -12.28 -7.24 -13.19
C ASN A 143 -10.96 -6.51 -13.39
N TRP A 144 -10.20 -6.36 -12.31
CA TRP A 144 -8.87 -5.76 -12.29
C TRP A 144 -7.73 -6.75 -12.60
N GLU A 145 -8.04 -8.02 -12.79
CA GLU A 145 -7.04 -9.04 -13.09
C GLU A 145 -6.94 -9.29 -14.59
N LEU A 146 -5.72 -9.18 -15.10
CA LEU A 146 -5.42 -9.34 -16.53
C LEU A 146 -4.97 -10.76 -16.89
N GLY A 147 -5.18 -11.75 -16.01
CA GLY A 147 -4.73 -13.11 -16.26
C GLY A 147 -5.40 -14.15 -15.38
N THR A 148 -5.04 -15.40 -15.64
CA THR A 148 -5.55 -16.55 -14.87
C THR A 148 -4.90 -16.59 -13.49
N ARG A 149 -5.71 -16.69 -12.44
CA ARG A 149 -5.23 -16.86 -11.07
C ARG A 149 -4.59 -18.24 -10.88
N ASP A 150 -3.49 -18.27 -10.15
CA ASP A 150 -3.01 -19.49 -9.51
C ASP A 150 -3.88 -19.77 -8.27
N THR A 151 -4.96 -20.52 -8.46
CA THR A 151 -5.93 -20.81 -7.38
C THR A 151 -5.28 -21.54 -6.20
N GLY A 152 -4.27 -22.38 -6.46
CA GLY A 152 -3.51 -23.05 -5.41
C GLY A 152 -2.73 -22.07 -4.53
N SER A 153 -2.13 -21.04 -5.12
CA SER A 153 -1.45 -19.98 -4.37
C SER A 153 -2.42 -19.16 -3.52
N TYR A 154 -3.57 -18.77 -4.09
CA TYR A 154 -4.59 -18.02 -3.34
C TYR A 154 -5.20 -18.85 -2.20
N ALA A 155 -5.36 -20.15 -2.36
CA ALA A 155 -5.87 -21.03 -1.30
C ALA A 155 -4.94 -21.04 -0.07
N THR A 156 -3.62 -20.85 -0.24
CA THR A 156 -2.68 -20.86 0.89
C THR A 156 -2.89 -19.71 1.87
N ILE A 157 -3.53 -18.59 1.48
CA ILE A 157 -3.75 -17.47 2.39
C ILE A 157 -4.69 -17.84 3.54
N SER A 158 -5.68 -18.69 3.28
CA SER A 158 -6.60 -19.17 4.32
C SER A 158 -5.86 -19.95 5.42
N ASP A 159 -4.85 -20.72 5.04
CA ASP A 159 -4.04 -21.47 6.00
C ASP A 159 -3.06 -20.53 6.74
N VAL A 160 -2.54 -19.51 6.08
CA VAL A 160 -1.73 -18.47 6.72
C VAL A 160 -2.54 -17.71 7.76
N VAL A 161 -3.77 -17.31 7.45
CA VAL A 161 -4.66 -16.61 8.41
C VAL A 161 -4.90 -17.50 9.64
N LYS A 162 -5.29 -18.76 9.45
CA LYS A 162 -5.47 -19.72 10.54
C LYS A 162 -4.21 -19.92 11.38
N TYR A 163 -3.05 -19.97 10.74
CA TYR A 163 -1.77 -20.09 11.43
C TYR A 163 -1.49 -18.86 12.30
N LEU A 164 -1.72 -17.66 11.79
CA LEU A 164 -1.52 -16.41 12.54
C LEU A 164 -2.51 -16.28 13.71
N GLU A 165 -3.78 -16.65 13.50
CA GLU A 165 -4.78 -16.72 14.57
C GLU A 165 -4.37 -17.72 15.66
N TRP A 166 -3.93 -18.91 15.25
CA TRP A 166 -3.44 -19.91 16.20
C TRP A 166 -2.21 -19.39 16.97
N LEU A 167 -1.25 -18.76 16.30
CA LEU A 167 -0.05 -18.19 16.94
C LEU A 167 -0.43 -17.10 17.93
N GLY A 168 -1.32 -16.16 17.54
CA GLY A 168 -1.82 -15.11 18.42
C GLY A 168 -2.47 -15.68 19.68
N SER A 169 -3.30 -16.71 19.54
CA SER A 169 -3.96 -17.37 20.68
C SER A 169 -2.98 -18.03 21.67
N LYS A 170 -1.75 -18.33 21.25
CA LYS A 170 -0.71 -18.87 22.14
C LYS A 170 0.01 -17.78 22.93
N ILE A 171 0.10 -16.58 22.38
CA ILE A 171 0.75 -15.45 23.04
C ILE A 171 -0.19 -14.84 24.09
N GLU A 172 -1.48 -14.69 23.79
CA GLU A 172 -2.49 -14.15 24.71
C GLU A 172 -2.71 -15.01 25.96
N ASN A 173 -2.35 -16.30 25.94
CA ASN A 173 -2.49 -17.23 27.06
C ASN A 173 -1.21 -17.42 27.90
N THR A 174 -0.22 -16.52 27.77
CA THR A 174 1.07 -16.60 28.49
C THR A 174 1.19 -15.61 29.66
N ASP A 175 0.11 -14.95 30.09
CA ASP A 175 0.04 -14.09 31.29
C ASP A 175 -0.37 -14.87 32.56
#